data_b11350204e70b2fc095730c09b28e6d9
#
_entry.id   b11350204e70b2fc095730c09b28e6d9
#
_cell.length_a   1.000
_cell.length_b   1.000
_cell.length_c   1.000
_cell.angle_alpha   90.00
_cell.angle_beta   90.00
_cell.angle_gamma   90.00
#
_symmetry.space_group_name_H-M   'P 1'
#
loop_
_entity.id
_entity.type
_entity.pdbx_description
1 polymer ?
#
loop_
_entity_poly.entity_id
_entity_poly.type
_entity_poly.pdbx_seq_one_letter_code
_entity_poly.pdbx_strand_id
1 'polypeptide(L)'
;MTRHISVEWPDPTPFRNRDGAPIRILAVSDQLDPTLIDQRNRAGIGPIDFIVGCGDLSREDLGFIADAINAPIVYIRGNHDTNERWRHTDCCPEASESAAVHRMAGVSLAGLAWPGLGGPHATRSERKAWGQALRLATRRLGRSGPVIMFSHVPPFGAGDLPDGEYHRGFRGYRWLLERLQPPLWLHGHTPLADVTDWQSRCGETTVVNVTGAVVVDLWPPNSVPPTRS
;
A
#
# COMPACT_ATOMS: atom_id res chain seq x y z
N MET A 1 12.56 -13.03 -7.76
CA MET A 1 13.04 -12.50 -6.46
C MET A 1 12.13 -11.32 -6.09
N THR A 2 11.53 -11.31 -4.92
CA THR A 2 10.62 -10.24 -4.49
C THR A 2 11.39 -8.92 -4.39
N ARG A 3 10.81 -7.83 -4.91
CA ARG A 3 11.37 -6.48 -4.81
C ARG A 3 11.44 -6.06 -3.34
N HIS A 4 12.43 -5.25 -3.00
CA HIS A 4 12.68 -4.84 -1.63
C HIS A 4 13.09 -3.38 -1.55
N ILE A 5 12.60 -2.67 -0.52
CA ILE A 5 12.96 -1.28 -0.24
C ILE A 5 13.12 -1.07 1.27
N SER A 6 14.05 -0.21 1.64
CA SER A 6 14.23 0.27 3.01
C SER A 6 13.80 1.74 3.12
N VAL A 7 13.01 2.07 4.14
CA VAL A 7 12.49 3.42 4.39
C VAL A 7 12.78 3.80 5.83
N GLU A 8 13.35 4.98 6.05
CA GLU A 8 13.49 5.54 7.38
C GLU A 8 12.12 5.99 7.91
N TRP A 9 11.74 5.53 9.10
CA TRP A 9 10.49 5.91 9.73
C TRP A 9 10.75 6.98 10.80
N PRO A 10 10.13 8.17 10.73
CA PRO A 10 10.53 9.30 11.58
C PRO A 10 10.11 9.18 13.06
N ASP A 11 9.23 8.25 13.41
CA ASP A 11 8.81 8.00 14.80
C ASP A 11 9.57 6.80 15.40
N PRO A 12 10.42 6.96 16.41
CA PRO A 12 11.15 5.86 17.03
C PRO A 12 10.26 4.96 17.92
N THR A 13 9.04 5.39 18.23
CA THR A 13 8.17 4.70 19.21
C THR A 13 7.88 3.25 18.85
N PRO A 14 7.58 2.88 17.60
CA PRO A 14 7.30 1.50 17.24
C PRO A 14 8.49 0.53 17.38
N PHE A 15 9.71 1.07 17.51
CA PHE A 15 10.95 0.28 17.55
C PHE A 15 11.51 0.04 18.95
N ARG A 16 10.89 0.59 20.00
CA ARG A 16 11.43 0.57 21.39
C ARG A 16 11.79 -0.82 21.92
N ASN A 17 11.08 -1.87 21.46
CA ASN A 17 11.26 -3.24 21.92
C ASN A 17 11.66 -4.17 20.76
N ARG A 18 12.42 -3.68 19.77
CA ARG A 18 12.77 -4.43 18.56
C ARG A 18 14.28 -4.65 18.41
N ASP A 19 15.09 -4.26 19.38
CA ASP A 19 16.56 -4.46 19.39
C ASP A 19 17.23 -4.02 18.07
N GLY A 20 16.76 -2.92 17.49
CA GLY A 20 17.23 -2.39 16.22
C GLY A 20 16.67 -3.10 14.97
N ALA A 21 15.83 -4.12 15.11
CA ALA A 21 15.21 -4.78 13.96
C ALA A 21 14.15 -3.88 13.28
N PRO A 22 14.05 -3.91 11.94
CA PRO A 22 13.04 -3.16 11.20
C PRO A 22 11.63 -3.68 11.47
N ILE A 23 10.61 -2.86 11.14
CA ILE A 23 9.26 -3.34 10.92
C ILE A 23 9.15 -3.74 9.46
N ARG A 24 8.78 -4.99 9.21
CA ARG A 24 8.75 -5.56 7.86
C ARG A 24 7.33 -5.71 7.36
N ILE A 25 7.05 -5.12 6.21
CA ILE A 25 5.75 -5.10 5.56
C ILE A 25 5.84 -5.86 4.25
N LEU A 26 4.90 -6.76 3.98
CA LEU A 26 4.68 -7.28 2.65
C LEU A 26 3.54 -6.46 2.00
N ALA A 27 3.85 -5.72 0.95
CA ALA A 27 2.86 -4.96 0.19
C ALA A 27 2.57 -5.67 -1.13
N VAL A 28 1.27 -5.82 -1.48
CA VAL A 28 0.80 -6.59 -2.64
C VAL A 28 -0.32 -5.87 -3.38
N SER A 29 -0.39 -6.03 -4.70
CA SER A 29 -1.46 -5.48 -5.54
C SER A 29 -1.53 -6.16 -6.91
N ASP A 30 -2.70 -6.08 -7.57
CA ASP A 30 -2.98 -6.37 -8.97
C ASP A 30 -2.80 -7.84 -9.40
N GLN A 31 -1.77 -8.51 -8.96
CA GLN A 31 -1.50 -9.91 -9.32
C GLN A 31 -0.81 -10.66 -8.20
N LEU A 32 -1.11 -11.93 -8.06
CA LEU A 32 -0.40 -12.81 -7.14
C LEU A 32 1.03 -13.04 -7.65
N ASP A 33 2.03 -12.55 -6.90
CA ASP A 33 3.44 -12.72 -7.25
C ASP A 33 3.83 -14.22 -7.18
N PRO A 34 4.42 -14.79 -8.25
CA PRO A 34 4.85 -16.19 -8.26
C PRO A 34 5.80 -16.55 -7.11
N THR A 35 6.58 -15.59 -6.61
CA THR A 35 7.45 -15.81 -5.44
C THR A 35 6.66 -16.20 -4.19
N LEU A 36 5.42 -15.71 -4.06
CA LEU A 36 4.54 -16.01 -2.92
C LEU A 36 3.89 -17.39 -3.02
N ILE A 37 3.77 -17.96 -4.22
CA ILE A 37 3.17 -19.28 -4.44
C ILE A 37 4.12 -20.38 -4.00
N ASP A 38 5.41 -20.26 -4.32
CA ASP A 38 6.42 -21.26 -3.99
C ASP A 38 6.91 -21.13 -2.54
N GLN A 39 6.80 -22.23 -1.76
CA GLN A 39 7.18 -22.23 -0.34
C GLN A 39 8.66 -21.91 -0.10
N ARG A 40 9.57 -22.35 -1.00
CA ARG A 40 11.01 -22.09 -0.84
C ARG A 40 11.32 -20.61 -1.06
N ASN A 41 10.66 -20.01 -2.05
CA ASN A 41 10.82 -18.59 -2.34
C ASN A 41 10.25 -17.73 -1.20
N ARG A 42 9.08 -18.10 -0.64
CA ARG A 42 8.52 -17.44 0.55
C ARG A 42 9.45 -17.50 1.75
N ALA A 43 10.10 -18.64 2.00
CA ALA A 43 11.05 -18.76 3.11
C ALA A 43 12.20 -17.74 3.01
N GLY A 44 12.58 -17.34 1.79
CA GLY A 44 13.59 -16.31 1.55
C GLY A 44 13.13 -14.87 1.88
N ILE A 45 11.82 -14.63 2.00
CA ILE A 45 11.30 -13.32 2.39
C ILE A 45 11.61 -13.02 3.87
N GLY A 46 11.61 -14.07 4.72
CA GLY A 46 11.77 -13.95 6.16
C GLY A 46 10.50 -13.47 6.88
N PRO A 47 10.56 -13.21 8.20
CA PRO A 47 9.38 -12.85 8.99
C PRO A 47 8.81 -11.49 8.54
N ILE A 48 7.47 -11.41 8.45
CA ILE A 48 6.70 -10.21 8.09
C ILE A 48 5.85 -9.82 9.30
N ASP A 49 5.82 -8.54 9.66
CA ASP A 49 5.02 -8.03 10.76
C ASP A 49 3.54 -7.87 10.36
N PHE A 50 3.27 -7.42 9.14
CA PHE A 50 1.92 -7.31 8.58
C PHE A 50 1.93 -7.16 7.05
N ILE A 51 0.76 -7.37 6.44
CA ILE A 51 0.56 -7.31 5.00
C ILE A 51 -0.33 -6.12 4.66
N VAL A 52 -0.02 -5.42 3.55
CA VAL A 52 -0.83 -4.33 2.99
C VAL A 52 -1.24 -4.69 1.58
N GLY A 53 -2.55 -4.80 1.34
CA GLY A 53 -3.12 -5.02 0.00
C GLY A 53 -3.60 -3.70 -0.62
N CYS A 54 -3.06 -3.36 -1.79
CA CYS A 54 -3.40 -2.12 -2.50
C CYS A 54 -4.45 -2.30 -3.60
N GLY A 55 -5.28 -3.35 -3.53
CA GLY A 55 -6.40 -3.61 -4.43
C GLY A 55 -6.10 -4.52 -5.60
N ASP A 56 -7.16 -4.93 -6.29
CA ASP A 56 -7.17 -5.80 -7.48
C ASP A 56 -6.52 -7.18 -7.24
N LEU A 57 -6.68 -7.74 -6.03
CA LEU A 57 -6.39 -9.12 -5.70
C LEU A 57 -7.65 -9.80 -5.19
N SER A 58 -7.90 -11.05 -5.59
CA SER A 58 -9.06 -11.79 -5.09
C SER A 58 -9.00 -12.02 -3.57
N ARG A 59 -10.15 -12.23 -2.93
CA ARG A 59 -10.17 -12.57 -1.49
C ARG A 59 -9.45 -13.90 -1.20
N GLU A 60 -9.53 -14.83 -2.14
CA GLU A 60 -8.82 -16.10 -2.08
C GLU A 60 -7.30 -15.90 -2.10
N ASP A 61 -6.79 -15.03 -2.99
CA ASP A 61 -5.36 -14.71 -3.03
C ASP A 61 -4.91 -13.99 -1.75
N LEU A 62 -5.70 -13.02 -1.26
CA LEU A 62 -5.40 -12.29 -0.03
C LEU A 62 -5.42 -13.24 1.20
N GLY A 63 -6.39 -14.15 1.28
CA GLY A 63 -6.45 -15.18 2.31
C GLY A 63 -5.25 -16.12 2.24
N PHE A 64 -4.93 -16.61 1.03
CA PHE A 64 -3.75 -17.45 0.82
C PHE A 64 -2.45 -16.74 1.24
N ILE A 65 -2.27 -15.48 0.88
CA ILE A 65 -1.06 -14.70 1.25
C ILE A 65 -0.99 -14.55 2.78
N ALA A 66 -2.11 -14.20 3.44
CA ALA A 66 -2.15 -14.01 4.88
C ALA A 66 -1.78 -15.31 5.63
N ASP A 67 -2.34 -16.44 5.21
CA ASP A 67 -2.07 -17.76 5.81
C ASP A 67 -0.63 -18.21 5.51
N ALA A 68 -0.20 -18.08 4.25
CA ALA A 68 1.12 -18.57 3.82
C ALA A 68 2.29 -17.77 4.42
N ILE A 69 2.08 -16.51 4.70
CA ILE A 69 3.05 -15.60 5.37
C ILE A 69 2.87 -15.63 6.89
N ASN A 70 1.70 -16.06 7.37
CA ASN A 70 1.31 -16.04 8.78
C ASN A 70 1.43 -14.65 9.43
N ALA A 71 0.85 -13.65 8.76
CA ALA A 71 0.86 -12.25 9.21
C ALA A 71 -0.51 -11.59 9.05
N PRO A 72 -0.90 -10.67 9.95
CA PRO A 72 -2.15 -9.94 9.81
C PRO A 72 -2.17 -9.07 8.56
N ILE A 73 -3.35 -8.93 7.93
CA ILE A 73 -3.52 -8.19 6.68
C ILE A 73 -4.49 -7.02 6.86
N VAL A 74 -4.16 -5.90 6.23
CA VAL A 74 -5.07 -4.78 5.95
C VAL A 74 -5.05 -4.51 4.45
N TYR A 75 -6.21 -4.33 3.83
CA TYR A 75 -6.28 -4.10 2.40
C TYR A 75 -7.47 -3.20 2.01
N ILE A 76 -7.39 -2.62 0.82
CA ILE A 76 -8.45 -1.84 0.20
C ILE A 76 -8.88 -2.50 -1.11
N ARG A 77 -10.02 -2.06 -1.63
CA ARG A 77 -10.52 -2.51 -2.94
C ARG A 77 -9.94 -1.64 -4.06
N GLY A 78 -9.58 -2.29 -5.17
CA GLY A 78 -9.27 -1.66 -6.44
C GLY A 78 -10.50 -1.58 -7.36
N ASN A 79 -10.26 -1.34 -8.65
CA ASN A 79 -11.34 -1.16 -9.63
C ASN A 79 -11.95 -2.48 -10.12
N HIS A 80 -11.25 -3.60 -9.99
CA HIS A 80 -11.76 -4.93 -10.33
C HIS A 80 -12.42 -5.65 -9.15
N ASP A 81 -12.30 -5.12 -7.91
CA ASP A 81 -12.76 -5.74 -6.66
C ASP A 81 -14.22 -5.44 -6.31
N THR A 82 -15.11 -5.41 -7.29
CA THR A 82 -16.50 -4.93 -7.07
C THR A 82 -17.59 -5.94 -7.42
N ASN A 83 -17.23 -7.14 -7.86
CA ASN A 83 -18.18 -8.17 -8.23
C ASN A 83 -18.74 -8.92 -7.01
N GLU A 84 -19.86 -9.66 -7.22
CA GLU A 84 -20.56 -10.39 -6.15
C GLU A 84 -19.72 -11.49 -5.50
N ARG A 85 -18.72 -12.05 -6.21
CA ARG A 85 -17.80 -13.05 -5.66
C ARG A 85 -17.01 -12.53 -4.45
N TRP A 86 -16.82 -11.20 -4.37
CA TRP A 86 -16.17 -10.54 -3.24
C TRP A 86 -16.96 -10.60 -1.93
N ARG A 87 -18.26 -10.90 -1.97
CA ARG A 87 -19.15 -10.84 -0.80
C ARG A 87 -19.28 -12.15 0.00
N HIS A 88 -18.76 -13.27 -0.52
CA HIS A 88 -19.12 -14.61 -0.01
C HIS A 88 -17.96 -15.49 0.45
N THR A 89 -16.76 -14.98 0.61
CA THR A 89 -15.61 -15.76 1.08
C THR A 89 -15.14 -15.29 2.44
N ASP A 90 -15.18 -16.18 3.44
CA ASP A 90 -14.74 -15.91 4.82
C ASP A 90 -13.21 -16.09 5.01
N CYS A 91 -12.46 -16.15 3.90
CA CYS A 91 -11.03 -16.48 3.92
C CYS A 91 -10.11 -15.31 4.29
N CYS A 92 -10.62 -14.08 4.39
CA CYS A 92 -9.84 -12.93 4.83
C CYS A 92 -10.74 -11.88 5.53
N PRO A 93 -10.17 -10.97 6.33
CA PRO A 93 -10.92 -9.88 6.96
C PRO A 93 -11.67 -9.02 5.95
N GLU A 94 -12.62 -8.22 6.40
CA GLU A 94 -13.27 -7.23 5.53
C GLU A 94 -12.28 -6.17 5.06
N ALA A 95 -12.49 -5.71 3.81
CA ALA A 95 -11.69 -4.63 3.24
C ALA A 95 -11.79 -3.35 4.09
N SER A 96 -10.69 -2.64 4.25
CA SER A 96 -10.67 -1.36 4.93
C SER A 96 -11.61 -0.36 4.24
N GLU A 97 -12.40 0.34 5.03
CA GLU A 97 -13.14 1.50 4.53
C GLU A 97 -12.18 2.60 4.06
N SER A 98 -12.54 3.25 2.98
CA SER A 98 -11.74 4.36 2.46
C SER A 98 -11.61 5.51 3.47
N ALA A 99 -10.38 6.01 3.63
CA ALA A 99 -9.99 6.99 4.63
C ALA A 99 -10.08 6.49 6.10
N ALA A 100 -10.20 5.19 6.34
CA ALA A 100 -10.00 4.63 7.67
C ALA A 100 -8.50 4.67 8.06
N VAL A 101 -8.23 4.77 9.36
CA VAL A 101 -6.88 4.73 9.91
C VAL A 101 -6.74 3.50 10.78
N HIS A 102 -5.78 2.67 10.44
CA HIS A 102 -5.42 1.44 11.17
C HIS A 102 -4.11 1.63 11.93
N ARG A 103 -3.85 0.76 12.89
CA ARG A 103 -2.56 0.67 13.57
C ARG A 103 -2.08 -0.77 13.58
N MET A 104 -0.89 -1.00 13.00
CA MET A 104 -0.27 -2.32 12.91
C MET A 104 1.21 -2.23 13.29
N ALA A 105 1.70 -3.14 14.10
CA ALA A 105 3.08 -3.10 14.63
C ALA A 105 3.51 -1.72 15.18
N GLY A 106 2.56 -0.94 15.71
CA GLY A 106 2.83 0.41 16.24
C GLY A 106 2.84 1.53 15.21
N VAL A 107 2.79 1.26 13.89
CA VAL A 107 2.69 2.27 12.83
C VAL A 107 1.24 2.54 12.44
N SER A 108 0.94 3.78 12.06
CA SER A 108 -0.37 4.17 11.54
C SER A 108 -0.42 4.00 10.01
N LEU A 109 -1.53 3.46 9.50
CA LEU A 109 -1.80 3.29 8.08
C LEU A 109 -3.13 3.90 7.71
N ALA A 110 -3.24 4.50 6.51
CA ALA A 110 -4.50 5.03 6.00
C ALA A 110 -4.71 4.62 4.54
N GLY A 111 -5.84 3.95 4.27
CA GLY A 111 -6.19 3.39 2.97
C GLY A 111 -7.16 4.26 2.17
N LEU A 112 -6.97 4.34 0.85
CA LEU A 112 -7.85 5.02 -0.09
C LEU A 112 -8.26 4.02 -1.18
N ALA A 113 -9.44 3.43 -1.05
CA ALA A 113 -10.01 2.49 -2.03
C ALA A 113 -10.35 3.20 -3.35
N TRP A 114 -10.59 2.42 -4.41
CA TRP A 114 -11.00 2.94 -5.71
C TRP A 114 -12.13 3.97 -5.61
N PRO A 115 -11.94 5.20 -6.08
CA PRO A 115 -12.93 6.26 -5.94
C PRO A 115 -13.86 6.32 -7.16
N GLY A 116 -14.55 5.23 -7.48
CA GLY A 116 -15.40 5.14 -8.67
C GLY A 116 -16.45 4.06 -8.57
N LEU A 117 -17.02 3.73 -9.71
CA LEU A 117 -17.73 2.48 -9.92
C LEU A 117 -16.67 1.48 -10.42
N GLY A 118 -16.64 0.33 -9.81
CA GLY A 118 -15.73 -0.72 -10.24
C GLY A 118 -16.42 -1.73 -11.16
N GLY A 119 -15.65 -2.78 -11.54
CA GLY A 119 -16.14 -3.85 -12.40
C GLY A 119 -15.75 -3.68 -13.88
N PRO A 120 -16.41 -4.44 -14.81
CA PRO A 120 -16.05 -4.45 -16.22
C PRO A 120 -16.13 -3.08 -16.91
N HIS A 121 -16.93 -2.17 -16.36
CA HIS A 121 -17.10 -0.80 -16.83
C HIS A 121 -16.66 0.20 -15.75
N ALA A 122 -15.48 -0.04 -15.17
CA ALA A 122 -14.95 0.80 -14.10
C ALA A 122 -14.88 2.27 -14.54
N THR A 123 -15.50 3.15 -13.76
CA THR A 123 -15.47 4.60 -13.99
C THR A 123 -14.70 5.29 -12.89
N ARG A 124 -13.83 6.19 -13.26
CA ARG A 124 -13.05 7.03 -12.36
C ARG A 124 -13.88 8.20 -11.85
N SER A 125 -13.65 8.61 -10.61
CA SER A 125 -14.32 9.79 -10.05
C SER A 125 -13.35 10.67 -9.27
N GLU A 126 -12.88 11.73 -9.90
CA GLU A 126 -12.02 12.74 -9.24
C GLU A 126 -12.74 13.39 -8.04
N ARG A 127 -14.07 13.62 -8.15
CA ARG A 127 -14.86 14.15 -7.03
C ARG A 127 -14.85 13.23 -5.82
N LYS A 128 -14.96 11.90 -6.02
CA LYS A 128 -14.89 10.93 -4.92
C LYS A 128 -13.48 10.86 -4.35
N ALA A 129 -12.44 10.92 -5.19
CA ALA A 129 -11.05 10.99 -4.74
C ALA A 129 -10.80 12.21 -3.85
N TRP A 130 -11.29 13.39 -4.24
CA TRP A 130 -11.26 14.59 -3.40
C TRP A 130 -12.04 14.41 -2.09
N GLY A 131 -13.22 13.78 -2.13
CA GLY A 131 -13.99 13.48 -0.94
C GLY A 131 -13.25 12.58 0.05
N GLN A 132 -12.54 11.56 -0.45
CA GLN A 132 -11.69 10.68 0.37
C GLN A 132 -10.50 11.45 0.95
N ALA A 133 -9.81 12.25 0.13
CA ALA A 133 -8.67 13.05 0.55
C ALA A 133 -9.03 14.06 1.65
N LEU A 134 -10.13 14.80 1.47
CA LEU A 134 -10.63 15.75 2.46
C LEU A 134 -11.06 15.05 3.76
N ARG A 135 -11.77 13.91 3.67
CA ARG A 135 -12.17 13.12 4.84
C ARG A 135 -10.95 12.64 5.63
N LEU A 136 -9.91 12.18 4.95
CA LEU A 136 -8.69 11.75 5.65
C LEU A 136 -7.96 12.94 6.25
N ALA A 137 -7.81 14.04 5.54
CA ALA A 137 -7.18 15.25 6.05
C ALA A 137 -7.88 15.76 7.32
N THR A 138 -9.24 15.76 7.33
CA THR A 138 -10.00 16.17 8.53
C THR A 138 -9.84 15.18 9.68
N ARG A 139 -9.80 13.87 9.43
CA ARG A 139 -9.54 12.85 10.46
C ARG A 139 -8.14 12.93 11.05
N ARG A 140 -7.20 13.52 10.31
CA ARG A 140 -5.81 13.73 10.76
C ARG A 140 -5.60 15.07 11.44
N LEU A 141 -6.58 16.00 11.43
CA LEU A 141 -6.50 17.26 12.16
C LEU A 141 -6.30 16.98 13.67
N GLY A 142 -5.28 17.62 14.24
CA GLY A 142 -4.91 17.46 15.65
C GLY A 142 -4.25 16.13 16.02
N ARG A 143 -4.00 15.24 15.05
CA ARG A 143 -3.27 13.98 15.23
C ARG A 143 -1.87 14.12 14.68
N SER A 144 -0.89 14.12 15.57
CA SER A 144 0.53 14.10 15.22
C SER A 144 1.01 12.69 14.88
N GLY A 145 2.16 12.61 14.19
CA GLY A 145 2.87 11.39 13.86
C GLY A 145 2.71 10.94 12.41
N PRO A 146 3.68 10.17 11.94
CA PRO A 146 3.72 9.70 10.55
C PRO A 146 2.63 8.68 10.27
N VAL A 147 2.26 8.57 8.98
CA VAL A 147 1.27 7.61 8.50
C VAL A 147 1.77 6.99 7.19
N ILE A 148 1.64 5.68 7.04
CA ILE A 148 1.77 5.01 5.74
C ILE A 148 0.47 5.25 4.99
N MET A 149 0.57 5.83 3.80
CA MET A 149 -0.55 5.90 2.87
C MET A 149 -0.56 4.68 1.96
N PHE A 150 -1.73 4.11 1.71
CA PHE A 150 -1.88 3.11 0.68
C PHE A 150 -3.17 3.33 -0.12
N SER A 151 -3.06 3.20 -1.43
CA SER A 151 -4.17 3.41 -2.36
C SER A 151 -4.06 2.45 -3.53
N HIS A 152 -5.18 2.17 -4.22
CA HIS A 152 -5.05 1.41 -5.45
C HIS A 152 -4.41 2.26 -6.55
N VAL A 153 -4.94 3.45 -6.80
CA VAL A 153 -4.39 4.40 -7.79
C VAL A 153 -3.40 5.36 -7.12
N PRO A 154 -2.26 5.67 -7.76
CA PRO A 154 -1.27 6.60 -7.22
C PRO A 154 -1.76 8.05 -7.18
N PRO A 155 -1.04 8.94 -6.46
CA PRO A 155 -1.20 10.37 -6.60
C PRO A 155 -0.80 10.85 -8.00
N PHE A 156 -1.49 11.87 -8.54
CA PHE A 156 -1.14 12.47 -9.83
C PHE A 156 0.30 12.99 -9.86
N GLY A 157 1.06 12.61 -10.88
CA GLY A 157 2.47 12.99 -11.06
C GLY A 157 3.42 12.32 -10.06
N ALA A 158 3.01 11.19 -9.44
CA ALA A 158 3.85 10.42 -8.53
C ALA A 158 3.52 8.92 -8.64
N GLY A 159 4.27 8.20 -9.49
CA GLY A 159 4.08 6.76 -9.74
C GLY A 159 2.95 6.43 -10.71
N ASP A 160 2.35 7.42 -11.37
CA ASP A 160 1.30 7.26 -12.37
C ASP A 160 1.83 7.38 -13.81
N LEU A 161 0.95 7.13 -14.78
CA LEU A 161 1.19 7.42 -16.21
C LEU A 161 0.33 8.64 -16.59
N PRO A 162 0.87 9.87 -16.53
CA PRO A 162 0.09 11.10 -16.68
C PRO A 162 -0.61 11.23 -18.05
N ASP A 163 0.00 10.67 -19.09
CA ASP A 163 -0.52 10.70 -20.46
C ASP A 163 -1.57 9.60 -20.72
N GLY A 164 -1.65 8.60 -19.83
CA GLY A 164 -2.62 7.50 -19.88
C GLY A 164 -3.93 7.94 -19.22
N GLU A 165 -5.04 7.99 -19.96
CA GLU A 165 -6.34 8.36 -19.39
C GLU A 165 -6.74 7.43 -18.22
N TYR A 166 -6.46 6.15 -18.34
CA TYR A 166 -6.84 5.14 -17.35
C TYR A 166 -5.88 5.06 -16.16
N HIS A 167 -4.57 5.09 -16.39
CA HIS A 167 -3.53 4.93 -15.36
C HIS A 167 -3.04 6.26 -14.76
N ARG A 168 -3.69 7.36 -15.09
CA ARG A 168 -3.39 8.67 -14.49
C ARG A 168 -3.77 8.68 -13.00
N GLY A 169 -2.91 9.22 -12.15
CA GLY A 169 -3.18 9.43 -10.73
C GLY A 169 -4.31 10.41 -10.45
N PHE A 170 -4.77 10.47 -9.20
CA PHE A 170 -5.79 11.42 -8.77
C PHE A 170 -5.18 12.73 -8.23
N ARG A 171 -5.68 13.88 -8.67
CA ARG A 171 -5.27 15.20 -8.18
C ARG A 171 -5.59 15.39 -6.71
N GLY A 172 -6.73 14.86 -6.25
CA GLY A 172 -7.08 14.87 -4.82
C GLY A 172 -6.06 14.10 -3.96
N TYR A 173 -5.48 13.01 -4.48
CA TYR A 173 -4.42 12.26 -3.78
C TYR A 173 -3.08 13.01 -3.83
N ARG A 174 -2.78 13.70 -4.93
CA ARG A 174 -1.60 14.58 -5.01
C ARG A 174 -1.66 15.69 -3.97
N TRP A 175 -2.79 16.38 -3.85
CA TRP A 175 -3.02 17.38 -2.81
C TRP A 175 -2.84 16.81 -1.40
N LEU A 176 -3.37 15.60 -1.15
CA LEU A 176 -3.23 14.93 0.14
C LEU A 176 -1.78 14.56 0.46
N LEU A 177 -1.03 14.09 -0.55
CA LEU A 177 0.39 13.79 -0.43
C LEU A 177 1.17 15.04 -0.01
N GLU A 178 0.96 16.15 -0.70
CA GLU A 178 1.61 17.44 -0.40
C GLU A 178 1.23 17.98 0.99
N ARG A 179 0.01 17.73 1.42
CA ARG A 179 -0.51 18.20 2.72
C ARG A 179 -0.02 17.38 3.90
N LEU A 180 0.04 16.06 3.77
CA LEU A 180 0.41 15.15 4.85
C LEU A 180 1.89 14.79 4.84
N GLN A 181 2.55 14.84 3.70
CA GLN A 181 3.94 14.42 3.49
C GLN A 181 4.26 13.07 4.18
N PRO A 182 3.47 12.00 3.89
CA PRO A 182 3.68 10.71 4.53
C PRO A 182 5.07 10.18 4.15
N PRO A 183 5.82 9.53 5.05
CA PRO A 183 7.11 8.95 4.70
C PRO A 183 7.02 7.91 3.57
N LEU A 184 5.87 7.22 3.48
CA LEU A 184 5.64 6.14 2.52
C LEU A 184 4.22 6.20 1.96
N TRP A 185 4.11 6.05 0.61
CA TRP A 185 2.86 5.85 -0.12
C TRP A 185 2.96 4.61 -0.99
N LEU A 186 2.13 3.60 -0.71
CA LEU A 186 2.05 2.35 -1.46
C LEU A 186 0.88 2.41 -2.46
N HIS A 187 1.06 1.93 -3.69
CA HIS A 187 -0.01 1.88 -4.68
C HIS A 187 0.16 0.71 -5.67
N GLY A 188 -0.91 0.34 -6.34
CA GLY A 188 -0.94 -0.57 -7.48
C GLY A 188 -1.34 0.13 -8.77
N HIS A 189 -2.19 -0.52 -9.57
CA HIS A 189 -2.89 -0.01 -10.75
C HIS A 189 -2.01 0.37 -11.95
N THR A 190 -0.80 0.83 -11.74
CA THR A 190 0.10 1.22 -12.84
C THR A 190 0.92 -0.01 -13.26
N PRO A 191 0.80 -0.49 -14.53
CA PRO A 191 1.54 -1.66 -14.97
C PRO A 191 3.05 -1.44 -14.87
N LEU A 192 3.77 -2.41 -14.31
CA LEU A 192 5.24 -2.31 -14.16
C LEU A 192 5.98 -2.24 -15.50
N ALA A 193 5.41 -2.82 -16.55
CA ALA A 193 5.99 -2.77 -17.91
C ALA A 193 6.00 -1.36 -18.49
N ASP A 194 5.12 -0.49 -18.02
CA ASP A 194 4.91 0.86 -18.57
C ASP A 194 5.64 1.95 -17.76
N VAL A 195 6.30 1.59 -16.66
CA VAL A 195 7.04 2.53 -15.82
C VAL A 195 8.55 2.22 -15.82
N THR A 196 9.36 3.25 -15.85
CA THR A 196 10.84 3.10 -15.77
C THR A 196 11.26 2.64 -14.38
N ASP A 197 10.64 3.22 -13.35
CA ASP A 197 10.96 2.95 -11.97
C ASP A 197 9.70 2.60 -11.16
N TRP A 198 9.74 1.50 -10.41
CA TRP A 198 8.65 1.08 -9.53
C TRP A 198 8.61 1.86 -8.21
N GLN A 199 9.58 2.72 -7.98
CA GLN A 199 9.63 3.64 -6.84
C GLN A 199 10.02 5.03 -7.31
N SER A 200 9.46 6.05 -6.67
CA SER A 200 9.78 7.46 -6.95
C SER A 200 9.78 8.26 -5.65
N ARG A 201 10.38 9.43 -5.68
CA ARG A 201 10.37 10.34 -4.54
C ARG A 201 9.61 11.61 -4.89
N CYS A 202 8.68 12.01 -4.02
CA CYS A 202 7.91 13.23 -4.15
C CYS A 202 8.00 14.03 -2.84
N GLY A 203 8.90 15.03 -2.79
CA GLY A 203 9.28 15.68 -1.54
C GLY A 203 9.89 14.67 -0.57
N GLU A 204 9.38 14.60 0.66
CA GLU A 204 9.83 13.63 1.66
C GLU A 204 9.16 12.25 1.52
N THR A 205 8.16 12.12 0.66
CA THR A 205 7.41 10.88 0.47
C THR A 205 8.11 9.95 -0.51
N THR A 206 8.36 8.71 -0.10
CA THR A 206 8.69 7.61 -1.01
C THR A 206 7.39 7.00 -1.53
N VAL A 207 7.18 7.01 -2.85
CA VAL A 207 6.01 6.43 -3.52
C VAL A 207 6.42 5.12 -4.19
N VAL A 208 5.70 4.04 -3.92
CA VAL A 208 6.08 2.68 -4.31
C VAL A 208 4.94 1.98 -5.03
N ASN A 209 5.19 1.56 -6.27
CA ASN A 209 4.31 0.66 -7.01
C ASN A 209 4.53 -0.77 -6.54
N VAL A 210 3.51 -1.35 -5.90
CA VAL A 210 3.56 -2.68 -5.29
C VAL A 210 2.89 -3.76 -6.13
N THR A 211 2.59 -3.50 -7.40
CA THR A 211 2.04 -4.51 -8.33
C THR A 211 2.85 -5.81 -8.25
N GLY A 212 2.19 -6.93 -7.99
CA GLY A 212 2.82 -8.18 -7.54
C GLY A 212 3.14 -8.12 -6.05
N ALA A 213 4.42 -8.05 -5.68
CA ALA A 213 4.85 -8.00 -4.29
C ALA A 213 6.10 -7.14 -4.07
N VAL A 214 6.13 -6.43 -2.95
CA VAL A 214 7.29 -5.66 -2.46
C VAL A 214 7.43 -5.88 -0.96
N VAL A 215 8.64 -6.18 -0.49
CA VAL A 215 8.98 -6.15 0.93
C VAL A 215 9.48 -4.74 1.28
N VAL A 216 8.88 -4.15 2.29
CA VAL A 216 9.28 -2.83 2.81
C VAL A 216 9.81 -3.01 4.23
N ASP A 217 11.05 -2.62 4.45
CA ASP A 217 11.66 -2.55 5.79
C ASP A 217 11.60 -1.10 6.28
N LEU A 218 10.83 -0.86 7.34
CA LEU A 218 10.86 0.43 8.03
C LEU A 218 11.95 0.38 9.09
N TRP A 219 12.83 1.36 9.08
CA TRP A 219 13.93 1.48 10.02
C TRP A 219 13.71 2.65 10.97
N PRO A 220 14.17 2.56 12.22
CA PRO A 220 14.09 3.71 13.14
C PRO A 220 14.92 4.90 12.63
N PRO A 221 14.62 6.12 13.10
CA PRO A 221 15.35 7.31 12.69
C PRO A 221 16.87 7.17 12.94
N ASN A 222 17.67 7.73 12.03
CA ASN A 222 19.12 7.67 12.05
C ASN A 222 19.71 6.25 12.00
N SER A 223 18.95 5.28 11.53
CA SER A 223 19.44 3.94 11.22
C SER A 223 19.90 3.89 9.77
N VAL A 224 21.09 3.31 9.55
CA VAL A 224 21.55 3.00 8.19
C VAL A 224 21.00 1.61 7.85
N PRO A 225 20.05 1.48 6.91
CA PRO A 225 19.61 0.17 6.46
C PRO A 225 20.80 -0.63 5.93
N PRO A 226 20.91 -1.94 6.21
CA PRO A 226 21.97 -2.74 5.64
C PRO A 226 21.86 -2.69 4.11
N THR A 227 22.93 -2.28 3.45
CA THR A 227 23.08 -2.39 2.00
C THR A 227 22.99 -3.87 1.64
N ARG A 228 21.87 -4.30 1.04
CA ARG A 228 21.80 -5.64 0.46
C ARG A 228 22.63 -5.64 -0.81
N SER A 229 23.77 -6.31 -0.74
CA SER A 229 24.61 -6.70 -1.89
C SER A 229 23.88 -7.69 -2.79
#